data_8199201af894ff66dad20fdeb09631a3
#
_entry.id   8199201af894ff66dad20fdeb09631a3
#
_cell.length_a   1.000
_cell.length_b   1.000
_cell.length_c   1.000
_cell.angle_alpha   90.00
_cell.angle_beta   90.00
_cell.angle_gamma   90.00
#
_symmetry.space_group_name_H-M   'P 1'
#
loop_
_entity.id
_entity.type
_entity.pdbx_description
1 polymer ?
#
loop_
_entity_poly.entity_id
_entity_poly.type
_entity_poly.pdbx_seq_one_letter_code
_entity_poly.pdbx_strand_id
1 'polypeptide(L)'
;MAKVALVETKPSRTDYRKEFEGAFDFDQYQLCSDPTIKKVLKRDCDIDIDANLYDWIVLVGSESLKYFTKINSVTEYSGKKVEEKFLPVINPAMLKFKPEAKKTWEESKESIIKYINGEIEEVVIDESIAFGIQDTGDCNNYLREALEDDGDYIALDSETTGLYPRDGHILGISLSYNGKQGVYISTDCFDDESERLLQELFAEKTVIFHNAKFDMAFFEYHFNFKFPKFEDTMLLSYLINENPGNHGLKTLAIKYTPYGDYEKPMYDWMDNYRKENGILKGDFQWGSIPFDVMKTYAAMDALCTYLIFDKFKKIKQNHKLKWVYDNILIPGTRFLIDAQDNGVPFD
;
A
#
# COMPACT_ATOMS: atom_id res chain seq x y z
N MET A 1 22.60 -22.83 1.71
CA MET A 1 21.40 -22.61 2.53
C MET A 1 21.45 -21.17 3.02
N ALA A 2 20.33 -20.49 3.01
CA ALA A 2 20.23 -19.13 3.53
C ALA A 2 20.56 -19.11 5.03
N LYS A 3 21.30 -18.10 5.47
CA LYS A 3 21.59 -17.88 6.89
C LYS A 3 20.45 -17.12 7.55
N VAL A 4 19.80 -17.71 8.52
CA VAL A 4 18.56 -17.20 9.11
C VAL A 4 18.75 -16.87 10.59
N ALA A 5 18.27 -15.71 11.03
CA ALA A 5 18.07 -15.40 12.45
C ALA A 5 16.57 -15.42 12.78
N LEU A 6 16.24 -15.87 13.98
CA LEU A 6 14.90 -15.73 14.55
C LEU A 6 15.00 -14.88 15.81
N VAL A 7 14.25 -13.77 15.86
CA VAL A 7 14.27 -12.84 16.98
C VAL A 7 12.91 -12.79 17.66
N GLU A 8 12.85 -13.18 18.90
CA GLU A 8 11.67 -13.02 19.76
C GLU A 8 11.83 -11.89 20.77
N THR A 9 10.75 -11.44 21.40
CA THR A 9 10.82 -10.32 22.35
C THR A 9 11.61 -10.66 23.62
N LYS A 10 11.39 -11.86 24.15
CA LYS A 10 12.05 -12.38 25.35
C LYS A 10 11.99 -13.91 25.38
N PRO A 11 12.82 -14.60 26.18
CA PRO A 11 12.82 -16.05 26.25
C PRO A 11 11.42 -16.61 26.44
N SER A 12 11.02 -17.52 25.56
CA SER A 12 9.73 -18.21 25.60
C SER A 12 9.92 -19.73 25.71
N ARG A 13 8.82 -20.47 25.97
CA ARG A 13 8.82 -21.93 25.95
C ARG A 13 8.45 -22.49 24.56
N THR A 14 8.36 -21.64 23.56
CA THR A 14 8.00 -22.04 22.19
C THR A 14 9.21 -22.71 21.54
N ASP A 15 9.01 -23.90 21.04
CA ASP A 15 9.98 -24.60 20.22
C ASP A 15 9.78 -24.21 18.75
N TYR A 16 10.47 -23.15 18.32
CA TYR A 16 10.33 -22.64 16.95
C TYR A 16 10.85 -23.62 15.90
N ARG A 17 11.80 -24.53 16.22
CA ARG A 17 12.21 -25.58 15.27
C ARG A 17 11.05 -26.52 14.97
N LYS A 18 10.25 -26.86 15.98
CA LYS A 18 9.04 -27.64 15.83
C LYS A 18 7.92 -26.86 15.14
N GLU A 19 7.77 -25.57 15.49
CA GLU A 19 6.74 -24.72 14.87
C GLU A 19 6.95 -24.55 13.37
N PHE A 20 8.19 -24.38 12.92
CA PHE A 20 8.56 -24.31 11.49
C PHE A 20 8.88 -25.70 10.88
N GLU A 21 8.54 -26.79 11.57
CA GLU A 21 8.65 -28.19 11.07
C GLU A 21 10.08 -28.57 10.63
N GLY A 22 11.10 -27.89 11.13
CA GLY A 22 12.48 -28.10 10.75
C GLY A 22 12.80 -27.70 9.30
N ALA A 23 11.98 -26.84 8.68
CA ALA A 23 12.12 -26.45 7.28
C ALA A 23 13.40 -25.66 6.98
N PHE A 24 13.98 -25.02 8.00
CA PHE A 24 15.25 -24.29 7.91
C PHE A 24 15.96 -24.23 9.27
N ASP A 25 17.27 -24.06 9.26
CA ASP A 25 18.05 -23.79 10.45
C ASP A 25 18.16 -22.28 10.72
N PHE A 26 18.21 -21.89 11.99
CA PHE A 26 18.31 -20.50 12.42
C PHE A 26 19.08 -20.33 13.71
N ASP A 27 19.70 -19.16 13.88
CA ASP A 27 20.24 -18.68 15.15
C ASP A 27 19.10 -17.94 15.89
N GLN A 28 18.88 -18.27 17.17
CA GLN A 28 17.79 -17.68 17.95
C GLN A 28 18.29 -16.59 18.87
N TYR A 29 17.61 -15.45 18.82
CA TYR A 29 17.91 -14.26 19.62
C TYR A 29 16.67 -13.79 20.40
N GLN A 30 16.89 -13.05 21.47
CA GLN A 30 15.86 -12.32 22.22
C GLN A 30 16.20 -10.84 22.22
N LEU A 31 15.19 -9.96 22.14
CA LEU A 31 15.40 -8.53 22.33
C LEU A 31 15.87 -8.22 23.76
N CYS A 32 15.30 -8.94 24.73
CA CYS A 32 15.62 -8.79 26.16
C CYS A 32 15.81 -10.17 26.78
N SER A 33 16.92 -10.38 27.45
CA SER A 33 17.27 -11.63 28.14
C SER A 33 16.47 -11.88 29.42
N ASP A 34 15.87 -10.82 30.03
CA ASP A 34 15.10 -10.93 31.26
C ASP A 34 13.63 -11.36 30.98
N PRO A 35 13.25 -12.63 31.34
CA PRO A 35 11.92 -13.12 31.13
C PRO A 35 10.87 -12.48 32.06
N THR A 36 11.29 -11.77 33.11
CA THR A 36 10.37 -11.23 34.14
C THR A 36 9.76 -9.89 33.74
N ILE A 37 10.36 -9.17 32.78
CA ILE A 37 9.85 -7.88 32.31
C ILE A 37 8.47 -8.08 31.65
N LYS A 38 7.46 -7.35 32.13
CA LYS A 38 6.10 -7.44 31.59
C LYS A 38 5.98 -6.82 30.20
N LYS A 39 6.63 -5.66 29.99
CA LYS A 39 6.66 -4.94 28.73
C LYS A 39 8.10 -4.52 28.45
N VAL A 40 8.66 -5.01 27.34
CA VAL A 40 10.03 -4.66 26.91
C VAL A 40 10.00 -3.28 26.27
N LEU A 41 10.80 -2.36 26.79
CA LEU A 41 11.03 -1.05 26.18
C LEU A 41 12.42 -1.04 25.52
N LYS A 42 12.69 -0.09 24.65
CA LYS A 42 13.99 0.01 23.95
C LYS A 42 15.20 -0.01 24.90
N ARG A 43 15.06 0.57 26.09
CA ARG A 43 16.12 0.58 27.15
C ARG A 43 16.39 -0.78 27.80
N ASP A 44 15.43 -1.70 27.67
CA ASP A 44 15.51 -3.04 28.25
C ASP A 44 16.07 -4.06 27.24
N CYS A 45 16.33 -3.61 26.01
CA CYS A 45 16.88 -4.46 24.96
C CYS A 45 18.38 -4.59 25.13
N ASP A 46 18.84 -5.83 25.18
CA ASP A 46 20.26 -6.22 25.36
C ASP A 46 20.73 -7.16 24.21
N ILE A 47 19.99 -7.16 23.09
CA ILE A 47 20.29 -8.00 21.93
C ILE A 47 21.63 -7.60 21.29
N ASP A 48 22.47 -8.60 21.06
CA ASP A 48 23.71 -8.48 20.29
C ASP A 48 23.59 -9.30 19.00
N ILE A 49 23.14 -8.65 17.94
CA ILE A 49 22.99 -9.24 16.61
C ILE A 49 23.48 -8.30 15.53
N ASP A 50 24.39 -8.77 14.69
CA ASP A 50 24.71 -8.11 13.43
C ASP A 50 23.75 -8.60 12.33
N ALA A 51 22.76 -7.79 12.03
CA ALA A 51 21.75 -8.12 11.03
C ALA A 51 22.35 -8.37 9.63
N ASN A 52 23.53 -7.82 9.32
CA ASN A 52 24.18 -7.99 8.01
C ASN A 52 24.75 -9.39 7.79
N LEU A 53 24.87 -10.18 8.87
CA LEU A 53 25.34 -11.56 8.77
C LEU A 53 24.26 -12.55 8.31
N TYR A 54 23.01 -12.10 8.18
CA TYR A 54 21.86 -12.95 7.86
C TYR A 54 21.21 -12.55 6.55
N ASP A 55 20.83 -13.55 5.77
CA ASP A 55 20.03 -13.40 4.56
C ASP A 55 18.57 -13.09 4.93
N TRP A 56 18.05 -13.74 5.98
CA TRP A 56 16.68 -13.54 6.49
C TRP A 56 16.67 -13.40 8.01
N ILE A 57 15.76 -12.55 8.50
CA ILE A 57 15.49 -12.36 9.92
C ILE A 57 14.02 -12.50 10.20
N VAL A 58 13.63 -13.59 10.85
CA VAL A 58 12.26 -13.85 11.27
C VAL A 58 11.99 -13.09 12.57
N LEU A 59 11.03 -12.16 12.54
CA LEU A 59 10.68 -11.28 13.66
C LEU A 59 9.38 -11.74 14.33
N VAL A 60 9.49 -12.33 15.51
CA VAL A 60 8.34 -12.89 16.23
C VAL A 60 7.71 -11.84 17.13
N GLY A 61 6.49 -11.42 16.77
CA GLY A 61 5.70 -10.46 17.54
C GLY A 61 6.00 -8.99 17.24
N SER A 62 5.11 -8.10 17.72
CA SER A 62 5.14 -6.69 17.37
C SER A 62 6.36 -5.94 17.91
N GLU A 63 6.88 -6.33 19.08
CA GLU A 63 8.05 -5.65 19.67
C GLU A 63 9.32 -5.91 18.87
N SER A 64 9.50 -7.17 18.37
CA SER A 64 10.63 -7.52 17.51
C SER A 64 10.54 -6.77 16.17
N LEU A 65 9.36 -6.70 15.57
CA LEU A 65 9.15 -5.93 14.34
C LEU A 65 9.46 -4.45 14.53
N LYS A 66 8.94 -3.85 15.60
CA LYS A 66 9.16 -2.44 15.92
C LYS A 66 10.62 -2.09 16.20
N TYR A 67 11.39 -3.03 16.74
CA TYR A 67 12.80 -2.80 17.06
C TYR A 67 13.66 -2.64 15.80
N PHE A 68 13.46 -3.51 14.81
CA PHE A 68 14.23 -3.51 13.56
C PHE A 68 13.65 -2.58 12.49
N THR A 69 12.33 -2.34 12.54
CA THR A 69 11.61 -1.49 11.59
C THR A 69 10.85 -0.41 12.34
N LYS A 70 10.15 0.47 11.66
CA LYS A 70 9.25 1.46 12.29
C LYS A 70 7.80 0.97 12.38
N ILE A 71 7.54 -0.29 12.04
CA ILE A 71 6.20 -0.86 11.95
C ILE A 71 5.73 -1.33 13.33
N ASN A 72 4.48 -1.02 13.68
CA ASN A 72 3.93 -1.31 15.00
C ASN A 72 3.01 -2.54 15.06
N SER A 73 2.46 -3.00 13.93
CA SER A 73 1.48 -4.09 13.89
C SER A 73 2.01 -5.30 13.15
N VAL A 74 2.38 -6.35 13.88
CA VAL A 74 2.85 -7.60 13.27
C VAL A 74 1.74 -8.37 12.53
N THR A 75 0.48 -8.19 12.91
CA THR A 75 -0.64 -8.96 12.33
C THR A 75 -0.84 -8.64 10.85
N GLU A 76 -0.61 -7.39 10.45
CA GLU A 76 -0.76 -6.91 9.08
C GLU A 76 0.33 -7.41 8.15
N TYR A 77 1.53 -7.56 8.70
CA TYR A 77 2.74 -7.93 7.94
C TYR A 77 3.14 -9.39 8.16
N SER A 78 2.37 -10.15 8.93
CA SER A 78 2.71 -11.54 9.27
C SER A 78 2.81 -12.41 8.02
N GLY A 79 3.96 -13.04 7.81
CA GLY A 79 4.27 -13.86 6.65
C GLY A 79 4.61 -13.08 5.38
N LYS A 80 4.82 -11.77 5.47
CA LYS A 80 5.24 -10.92 4.34
C LYS A 80 6.67 -10.46 4.51
N LYS A 81 7.40 -10.27 3.41
CA LYS A 81 8.69 -9.62 3.47
C LYS A 81 8.52 -8.13 3.76
N VAL A 82 9.27 -7.65 4.73
CA VAL A 82 9.35 -6.23 5.10
C VAL A 82 10.80 -5.79 4.90
N GLU A 83 10.97 -4.65 4.26
CA GLU A 83 12.28 -4.20 3.80
C GLU A 83 12.98 -5.29 2.97
N GLU A 84 14.28 -5.47 3.10
CA GLU A 84 15.01 -6.42 2.24
C GLU A 84 14.97 -7.86 2.77
N LYS A 85 14.86 -8.07 4.08
CA LYS A 85 15.09 -9.38 4.70
C LYS A 85 14.29 -9.71 5.95
N PHE A 86 13.41 -8.82 6.39
CA PHE A 86 12.63 -9.09 7.60
C PHE A 86 11.35 -9.86 7.26
N LEU A 87 11.11 -10.94 8.00
CA LEU A 87 9.94 -11.80 7.89
C LEU A 87 9.16 -11.78 9.21
N PRO A 88 8.28 -10.81 9.41
CA PRO A 88 7.48 -10.74 10.64
C PRO A 88 6.47 -11.89 10.72
N VAL A 89 6.25 -12.36 11.94
CA VAL A 89 5.24 -13.36 12.25
C VAL A 89 4.61 -13.10 13.60
N ILE A 90 3.30 -13.37 13.72
CA ILE A 90 2.62 -13.28 15.02
C ILE A 90 3.25 -14.27 16.00
N ASN A 91 3.22 -13.93 17.30
CA ASN A 91 3.73 -14.84 18.30
C ASN A 91 2.74 -16.03 18.48
N PRO A 92 3.16 -17.29 18.30
CA PRO A 92 2.27 -18.45 18.43
C PRO A 92 1.66 -18.61 19.83
N ALA A 93 2.27 -18.01 20.85
CA ALA A 93 1.65 -17.97 22.19
C ALA A 93 0.30 -17.22 22.20
N MET A 94 0.05 -16.34 21.25
CA MET A 94 -1.25 -15.66 21.09
C MET A 94 -2.39 -16.63 20.79
N LEU A 95 -2.11 -17.75 20.14
CA LEU A 95 -3.13 -18.74 19.75
C LEU A 95 -3.90 -19.33 20.95
N LYS A 96 -3.29 -19.28 22.14
CA LYS A 96 -3.95 -19.67 23.40
C LYS A 96 -5.08 -18.72 23.80
N PHE A 97 -4.99 -17.46 23.40
CA PHE A 97 -5.92 -16.38 23.77
C PHE A 97 -6.79 -15.94 22.59
N LYS A 98 -6.32 -16.16 21.36
CA LYS A 98 -6.97 -15.80 20.11
C LYS A 98 -6.90 -16.98 19.12
N PRO A 99 -7.76 -18.00 19.32
CA PRO A 99 -7.76 -19.19 18.45
C PRO A 99 -8.03 -18.86 16.97
N GLU A 100 -8.75 -17.78 16.71
CA GLU A 100 -9.03 -17.25 15.37
C GLU A 100 -7.75 -16.85 14.59
N ALA A 101 -6.68 -16.50 15.29
CA ALA A 101 -5.39 -16.18 14.66
C ALA A 101 -4.63 -17.42 14.13
N LYS A 102 -5.16 -18.64 14.33
CA LYS A 102 -4.51 -19.89 13.89
C LYS A 102 -4.31 -19.88 12.37
N LYS A 103 -5.31 -19.46 11.62
CA LYS A 103 -5.21 -19.40 10.15
C LYS A 103 -4.08 -18.46 9.72
N THR A 104 -4.01 -17.27 10.30
CA THR A 104 -2.93 -16.30 10.01
C THR A 104 -1.55 -16.87 10.36
N TRP A 105 -1.43 -17.60 11.48
CA TRP A 105 -0.17 -18.25 11.84
C TRP A 105 0.26 -19.29 10.81
N GLU A 106 -0.63 -20.21 10.39
CA GLU A 106 -0.30 -21.26 9.42
C GLU A 106 0.05 -20.67 8.04
N GLU A 107 -0.72 -19.70 7.55
CA GLU A 107 -0.43 -19.01 6.29
C GLU A 107 0.90 -18.24 6.34
N SER A 108 1.19 -17.59 7.46
CA SER A 108 2.45 -16.86 7.65
C SER A 108 3.65 -17.80 7.72
N LYS A 109 3.51 -18.91 8.41
CA LYS A 109 4.55 -19.95 8.53
C LYS A 109 4.91 -20.51 7.14
N GLU A 110 3.89 -20.88 6.36
CA GLU A 110 4.07 -21.39 5.00
C GLU A 110 4.78 -20.36 4.10
N SER A 111 4.38 -19.10 4.18
CA SER A 111 4.99 -18.02 3.42
C SER A 111 6.46 -17.79 3.80
N ILE A 112 6.78 -17.77 5.10
CA ILE A 112 8.15 -17.62 5.59
C ILE A 112 9.04 -18.75 5.10
N ILE A 113 8.57 -19.98 5.16
CA ILE A 113 9.29 -21.16 4.65
C ILE A 113 9.61 -21.00 3.16
N LYS A 114 8.62 -20.57 2.37
CA LYS A 114 8.80 -20.31 0.93
C LYS A 114 9.82 -19.20 0.63
N TYR A 115 9.81 -18.09 1.41
CA TYR A 115 10.83 -17.04 1.26
C TYR A 115 12.23 -17.57 1.53
N ILE A 116 12.42 -18.28 2.66
CA ILE A 116 13.74 -18.78 3.07
C ILE A 116 14.27 -19.83 2.10
N ASN A 117 13.40 -20.64 1.53
CA ASN A 117 13.75 -21.65 0.53
C ASN A 117 13.94 -21.08 -0.90
N GLY A 118 13.67 -19.79 -1.11
CA GLY A 118 13.74 -19.18 -2.44
C GLY A 118 12.63 -19.64 -3.39
N GLU A 119 11.51 -20.09 -2.85
CA GLU A 119 10.33 -20.53 -3.62
C GLU A 119 9.40 -19.37 -4.00
N ILE A 120 9.59 -18.18 -3.40
CA ILE A 120 8.88 -16.95 -3.76
C ILE A 120 9.81 -16.15 -4.64
N GLU A 121 9.45 -16.04 -5.90
CA GLU A 121 10.08 -15.07 -6.82
C GLU A 121 9.54 -13.67 -6.51
N GLU A 122 10.45 -12.74 -6.26
CA GLU A 122 10.09 -11.34 -6.12
C GLU A 122 9.75 -10.78 -7.51
N VAL A 123 8.61 -10.14 -7.62
CA VAL A 123 8.26 -9.46 -8.87
C VAL A 123 9.10 -8.19 -8.95
N VAL A 124 10.00 -8.17 -9.91
CA VAL A 124 10.77 -6.95 -10.24
C VAL A 124 9.83 -6.01 -10.98
N ILE A 125 9.63 -4.82 -10.41
CA ILE A 125 8.83 -3.78 -11.06
C ILE A 125 9.73 -3.09 -12.09
N ASP A 126 9.48 -3.38 -13.35
CA ASP A 126 10.13 -2.75 -14.49
C ASP A 126 9.14 -1.94 -15.34
N GLU A 127 9.59 -1.38 -16.45
CA GLU A 127 8.76 -0.56 -17.34
C GLU A 127 7.61 -1.32 -18.03
N SER A 128 7.62 -2.66 -18.02
CA SER A 128 6.47 -3.44 -18.50
C SER A 128 5.32 -3.47 -17.49
N ILE A 129 5.60 -3.15 -16.22
CA ILE A 129 4.62 -3.13 -15.13
C ILE A 129 4.26 -1.70 -14.76
N ALA A 130 5.25 -0.80 -14.67
CA ALA A 130 5.06 0.59 -14.25
C ALA A 130 5.92 1.53 -15.08
N PHE A 131 5.29 2.44 -15.82
CA PHE A 131 5.98 3.39 -16.69
C PHE A 131 5.41 4.80 -16.59
N GLY A 132 6.05 5.76 -17.23
CA GLY A 132 5.63 7.16 -17.21
C GLY A 132 5.53 7.77 -18.60
N ILE A 133 4.65 8.76 -18.75
CA ILE A 133 4.42 9.52 -19.99
C ILE A 133 4.59 11.01 -19.71
N GLN A 134 5.41 11.69 -20.53
CA GLN A 134 5.65 13.15 -20.52
C GLN A 134 5.47 13.77 -21.91
N ASP A 135 5.03 13.00 -22.90
CA ASP A 135 4.77 13.46 -24.25
C ASP A 135 3.27 13.47 -24.53
N THR A 136 2.76 14.55 -25.12
CA THR A 136 1.33 14.72 -25.43
C THR A 136 0.81 13.68 -26.41
N GLY A 137 1.60 13.33 -27.43
CA GLY A 137 1.22 12.31 -28.41
C GLY A 137 1.09 10.92 -27.78
N ASP A 138 2.05 10.55 -26.92
CA ASP A 138 2.02 9.28 -26.17
C ASP A 138 0.85 9.26 -25.17
N CYS A 139 0.57 10.39 -24.51
CA CYS A 139 -0.58 10.55 -23.62
C CYS A 139 -1.89 10.26 -24.36
N ASN A 140 -2.13 10.96 -25.48
CA ASN A 140 -3.32 10.81 -26.26
C ASN A 140 -3.47 9.39 -26.84
N ASN A 141 -2.38 8.75 -27.25
CA ASN A 141 -2.38 7.36 -27.72
C ASN A 141 -2.78 6.39 -26.61
N TYR A 142 -2.16 6.52 -25.42
CA TYR A 142 -2.48 5.67 -24.27
C TYR A 142 -3.96 5.81 -23.86
N LEU A 143 -4.50 7.03 -23.85
CA LEU A 143 -5.90 7.28 -23.50
C LEU A 143 -6.88 6.68 -24.51
N ARG A 144 -6.53 6.69 -25.83
CA ARG A 144 -7.32 6.02 -26.86
C ARG A 144 -7.30 4.50 -26.67
N GLU A 145 -6.13 3.90 -26.40
CA GLU A 145 -6.02 2.47 -26.09
C GLU A 145 -6.87 2.09 -24.86
N ALA A 146 -6.85 2.94 -23.83
CA ALA A 146 -7.68 2.72 -22.63
C ALA A 146 -9.18 2.82 -22.91
N LEU A 147 -9.61 3.67 -23.85
CA LEU A 147 -11.00 3.76 -24.30
C LEU A 147 -11.42 2.56 -25.15
N GLU A 148 -10.53 2.06 -26.02
CA GLU A 148 -10.78 0.90 -26.89
C GLU A 148 -10.76 -0.45 -26.14
N ASP A 149 -10.19 -0.49 -24.93
CA ASP A 149 -10.20 -1.70 -24.09
C ASP A 149 -11.63 -2.05 -23.67
N ASP A 150 -11.99 -3.34 -23.76
CA ASP A 150 -13.35 -3.84 -23.46
C ASP A 150 -13.67 -3.89 -21.95
N GLY A 151 -12.70 -3.58 -21.07
CA GLY A 151 -12.88 -3.60 -19.62
C GLY A 151 -13.79 -2.48 -19.10
N ASP A 152 -14.66 -2.80 -18.16
CA ASP A 152 -15.61 -1.85 -17.55
C ASP A 152 -14.97 -0.89 -16.54
N TYR A 153 -13.71 -1.13 -16.16
CA TYR A 153 -13.07 -0.48 -15.03
C TYR A 153 -11.73 0.16 -15.38
N ILE A 154 -11.44 1.29 -14.73
CA ILE A 154 -10.14 1.94 -14.76
C ILE A 154 -9.79 2.42 -13.35
N ALA A 155 -8.61 2.09 -12.84
CA ALA A 155 -8.10 2.68 -11.61
C ALA A 155 -7.45 4.04 -11.90
N LEU A 156 -7.68 4.99 -11.03
CA LEU A 156 -7.18 6.36 -11.11
C LEU A 156 -6.68 6.81 -9.74
N ASP A 157 -5.53 7.47 -9.74
CA ASP A 157 -4.94 8.12 -8.58
C ASP A 157 -4.31 9.44 -9.01
N SER A 158 -4.09 10.39 -8.10
CA SER A 158 -3.51 11.69 -8.40
C SER A 158 -2.36 12.05 -7.48
N GLU A 159 -1.27 12.54 -8.06
CA GLU A 159 -0.17 13.15 -7.33
C GLU A 159 -0.35 14.66 -7.27
N THR A 160 -0.33 15.22 -6.06
CA THR A 160 -0.68 16.63 -5.83
C THR A 160 0.37 17.35 -4.99
N THR A 161 0.42 18.68 -5.11
CA THR A 161 1.33 19.51 -4.30
C THR A 161 0.79 19.82 -2.91
N GLY A 162 -0.46 19.53 -2.61
CA GLY A 162 -1.11 19.86 -1.35
C GLY A 162 -2.24 18.91 -0.99
N LEU A 163 -2.83 19.10 0.19
CA LEU A 163 -3.92 18.28 0.70
C LEU A 163 -5.31 18.77 0.30
N TYR A 164 -5.41 20.01 -0.18
CA TYR A 164 -6.67 20.65 -0.55
C TYR A 164 -6.57 21.23 -1.96
N PRO A 165 -7.61 21.09 -2.80
CA PRO A 165 -7.59 21.59 -4.17
C PRO A 165 -7.31 23.09 -4.30
N ARG A 166 -7.75 23.90 -3.31
CA ARG A 166 -7.56 25.37 -3.31
C ARG A 166 -6.13 25.80 -3.01
N ASP A 167 -5.35 24.93 -2.35
CA ASP A 167 -3.98 25.22 -1.88
C ASP A 167 -2.93 24.45 -2.68
N GLY A 168 -3.35 23.59 -3.60
CA GLY A 168 -2.48 22.73 -4.39
C GLY A 168 -2.96 22.55 -5.82
N HIS A 169 -2.13 21.88 -6.62
CA HIS A 169 -2.45 21.49 -7.99
C HIS A 169 -2.04 20.02 -8.24
N ILE A 170 -2.54 19.45 -9.31
CA ILE A 170 -2.23 18.09 -9.72
C ILE A 170 -0.93 18.09 -10.51
N LEU A 171 0.06 17.32 -10.09
CA LEU A 171 1.36 17.13 -10.76
C LEU A 171 1.26 16.12 -11.89
N GLY A 172 0.45 15.09 -11.69
CA GLY A 172 0.21 14.03 -12.64
C GLY A 172 -0.88 13.10 -12.15
N ILE A 173 -1.31 12.23 -13.05
CA ILE A 173 -2.32 11.21 -12.79
C ILE A 173 -1.75 9.82 -13.04
N SER A 174 -2.25 8.85 -12.33
CA SER A 174 -1.88 7.46 -12.54
C SER A 174 -3.09 6.65 -12.97
N LEU A 175 -2.93 5.82 -13.98
CA LEU A 175 -4.00 5.02 -14.56
C LEU A 175 -3.61 3.54 -14.65
N SER A 176 -4.60 2.66 -14.47
CA SER A 176 -4.51 1.25 -14.84
C SER A 176 -5.88 0.78 -15.35
N TYR A 177 -5.99 0.44 -16.65
CA TYR A 177 -7.26 0.00 -17.25
C TYR A 177 -7.38 -1.51 -17.40
N ASN A 178 -6.29 -2.26 -17.25
CA ASN A 178 -6.28 -3.71 -17.51
C ASN A 178 -5.76 -4.54 -16.32
N GLY A 179 -5.29 -3.90 -15.24
CA GLY A 179 -4.72 -4.57 -14.07
C GLY A 179 -3.42 -5.34 -14.31
N LYS A 180 -2.74 -5.08 -15.44
CA LYS A 180 -1.45 -5.68 -15.79
C LYS A 180 -0.31 -4.69 -15.64
N GLN A 181 -0.56 -3.44 -15.93
CA GLN A 181 0.39 -2.33 -15.86
C GLN A 181 -0.29 -1.07 -15.32
N GLY A 182 0.52 -0.22 -14.70
CA GLY A 182 0.17 1.14 -14.35
C GLY A 182 0.98 2.14 -15.15
N VAL A 183 0.41 3.32 -15.37
CA VAL A 183 1.09 4.45 -15.99
C VAL A 183 0.99 5.68 -15.11
N TYR A 184 2.03 6.47 -15.05
CA TYR A 184 2.00 7.83 -14.51
C TYR A 184 2.13 8.84 -15.65
N ILE A 185 1.19 9.75 -15.77
CA ILE A 185 1.12 10.77 -16.82
C ILE A 185 1.28 12.14 -16.18
N SER A 186 2.32 12.91 -16.55
CA SER A 186 2.48 14.29 -16.12
C SER A 186 1.36 15.16 -16.67
N THR A 187 0.78 16.02 -15.84
CA THR A 187 -0.22 17.00 -16.33
C THR A 187 0.38 18.05 -17.28
N ASP A 188 1.69 18.20 -17.32
CA ASP A 188 2.38 19.09 -18.25
C ASP A 188 2.21 18.68 -19.73
N CYS A 189 1.85 17.42 -19.99
CA CYS A 189 1.60 16.94 -21.35
C CYS A 189 0.12 16.95 -21.76
N PHE A 190 -0.78 17.46 -20.92
CA PHE A 190 -2.19 17.56 -21.25
C PHE A 190 -2.45 18.69 -22.26
N ASP A 191 -3.32 18.39 -23.21
CA ASP A 191 -3.91 19.35 -24.15
C ASP A 191 -5.44 19.17 -24.19
N ASP A 192 -6.12 19.95 -24.99
CA ASP A 192 -7.59 19.89 -25.12
C ASP A 192 -8.07 18.48 -25.52
N GLU A 193 -7.25 17.71 -26.25
CA GLU A 193 -7.58 16.35 -26.65
C GLU A 193 -7.41 15.39 -25.49
N SER A 194 -6.32 15.47 -24.72
CA SER A 194 -6.10 14.65 -23.53
C SER A 194 -7.24 14.82 -22.52
N GLU A 195 -7.63 16.06 -22.25
CA GLU A 195 -8.73 16.38 -21.34
C GLU A 195 -10.07 15.82 -21.85
N ARG A 196 -10.34 15.94 -23.14
CA ARG A 196 -11.53 15.35 -23.76
C ARG A 196 -11.55 13.83 -23.65
N LEU A 197 -10.43 13.15 -23.95
CA LEU A 197 -10.29 11.72 -23.85
C LEU A 197 -10.47 11.21 -22.41
N LEU A 198 -9.89 11.93 -21.43
CA LEU A 198 -10.06 11.62 -20.01
C LEU A 198 -11.54 11.77 -19.59
N GLN A 199 -12.21 12.83 -20.00
CA GLN A 199 -13.62 13.03 -19.70
C GLN A 199 -14.51 11.93 -20.28
N GLU A 200 -14.24 11.51 -21.51
CA GLU A 200 -14.92 10.41 -22.20
C GLU A 200 -14.67 9.08 -21.46
N LEU A 201 -13.41 8.80 -21.11
CA LEU A 201 -13.00 7.62 -20.37
C LEU A 201 -13.71 7.50 -19.01
N PHE A 202 -13.79 8.61 -18.26
CA PHE A 202 -14.47 8.64 -16.95
C PHE A 202 -16.00 8.62 -17.05
N ALA A 203 -16.56 8.97 -18.20
CA ALA A 203 -17.99 8.86 -18.46
C ALA A 203 -18.41 7.42 -18.83
N GLU A 204 -17.57 6.73 -19.60
CA GLU A 204 -17.85 5.39 -20.08
C GLU A 204 -17.53 4.30 -19.07
N LYS A 205 -16.33 4.36 -18.45
CA LYS A 205 -15.85 3.35 -17.50
C LYS A 205 -16.19 3.71 -16.06
N THR A 206 -16.25 2.68 -15.23
CA THR A 206 -16.32 2.87 -13.77
C THR A 206 -14.91 3.15 -13.23
N VAL A 207 -14.72 4.32 -12.62
CA VAL A 207 -13.42 4.72 -12.09
C VAL A 207 -13.23 4.18 -10.68
N ILE A 208 -12.12 3.49 -10.47
CA ILE A 208 -11.74 2.91 -9.17
C ILE A 208 -10.71 3.83 -8.52
N PHE A 209 -11.00 4.25 -7.30
CA PHE A 209 -10.10 5.04 -6.46
C PHE A 209 -9.69 4.27 -5.20
N HIS A 210 -8.66 4.79 -4.56
CA HIS A 210 -8.37 4.49 -3.17
C HIS A 210 -8.48 5.78 -2.34
N ASN A 211 -9.59 5.98 -1.62
CA ASN A 211 -9.99 7.25 -0.98
C ASN A 211 -10.49 8.29 -2.00
N ALA A 212 -11.48 7.89 -2.79
CA ALA A 212 -12.10 8.65 -3.89
C ALA A 212 -12.38 10.13 -3.57
N LYS A 213 -12.70 10.44 -2.32
CA LYS A 213 -13.00 11.81 -1.89
C LYS A 213 -11.84 12.77 -2.16
N PHE A 214 -10.61 12.32 -2.00
CA PHE A 214 -9.42 13.14 -2.21
C PHE A 214 -9.24 13.47 -3.70
N ASP A 215 -9.13 12.45 -4.53
CA ASP A 215 -8.84 12.60 -5.96
C ASP A 215 -9.97 13.32 -6.70
N MET A 216 -11.22 12.89 -6.48
CA MET A 216 -12.37 13.50 -7.12
C MET A 216 -12.48 15.00 -6.81
N ALA A 217 -12.17 15.43 -5.58
CA ALA A 217 -12.18 16.84 -5.23
C ALA A 217 -11.13 17.65 -6.03
N PHE A 218 -9.92 17.10 -6.23
CA PHE A 218 -8.89 17.75 -7.06
C PHE A 218 -9.28 17.79 -8.53
N PHE A 219 -9.74 16.68 -9.10
CA PHE A 219 -10.13 16.61 -10.50
C PHE A 219 -11.32 17.50 -10.85
N GLU A 220 -12.32 17.57 -9.97
CA GLU A 220 -13.48 18.42 -10.18
C GLU A 220 -13.13 19.90 -10.08
N TYR A 221 -12.24 20.25 -9.16
CA TYR A 221 -11.81 21.64 -8.97
C TYR A 221 -10.92 22.15 -10.12
N HIS A 222 -9.93 21.36 -10.57
CA HIS A 222 -8.94 21.81 -11.54
C HIS A 222 -9.35 21.58 -13.00
N PHE A 223 -10.05 20.47 -13.29
CA PHE A 223 -10.40 20.06 -14.66
C PHE A 223 -11.91 19.99 -14.91
N ASN A 224 -12.73 20.21 -13.89
CA ASN A 224 -14.18 20.01 -13.95
C ASN A 224 -14.59 18.61 -14.45
N PHE A 225 -13.75 17.60 -14.27
CA PHE A 225 -14.07 16.21 -14.61
C PHE A 225 -15.22 15.69 -13.75
N LYS A 226 -16.02 14.78 -14.31
CA LYS A 226 -17.14 14.14 -13.63
C LYS A 226 -16.95 12.65 -13.59
N PHE A 227 -17.33 12.06 -12.47
CA PHE A 227 -17.23 10.63 -12.21
C PHE A 227 -18.61 10.06 -11.92
N PRO A 228 -19.43 9.80 -12.98
CA PRO A 228 -20.81 9.32 -12.79
C PRO A 228 -20.86 7.91 -12.19
N LYS A 229 -19.81 7.12 -12.41
CA LYS A 229 -19.66 5.78 -11.85
C LYS A 229 -18.28 5.65 -11.23
N PHE A 230 -18.22 5.42 -9.93
CA PHE A 230 -16.95 5.20 -9.26
C PHE A 230 -17.05 4.14 -8.16
N GLU A 231 -15.91 3.60 -7.80
CA GLU A 231 -15.69 2.63 -6.74
C GLU A 231 -14.58 3.13 -5.82
N ASP A 232 -14.58 2.70 -4.57
CA ASP A 232 -13.57 3.08 -3.58
C ASP A 232 -13.06 1.85 -2.83
N THR A 233 -11.81 1.49 -3.03
CA THR A 233 -11.18 0.32 -2.42
C THR A 233 -10.98 0.48 -0.91
N MET A 234 -10.81 1.71 -0.40
CA MET A 234 -10.72 1.98 1.03
C MET A 234 -12.06 1.69 1.70
N LEU A 235 -13.17 2.15 1.13
CA LEU A 235 -14.51 1.87 1.64
C LEU A 235 -14.88 0.39 1.55
N LEU A 236 -14.52 -0.30 0.47
CA LEU A 236 -14.68 -1.76 0.38
C LEU A 236 -13.87 -2.49 1.44
N SER A 237 -12.64 -2.04 1.71
CA SER A 237 -11.81 -2.59 2.78
C SER A 237 -12.46 -2.46 4.16
N TYR A 238 -13.10 -1.32 4.44
CA TYR A 238 -13.87 -1.12 5.68
C TYR A 238 -15.03 -2.09 5.84
N LEU A 239 -15.73 -2.39 4.75
CA LEU A 239 -16.81 -3.37 4.78
C LEU A 239 -16.32 -4.81 5.02
N ILE A 240 -15.09 -5.11 4.63
CA ILE A 240 -14.46 -6.42 4.87
C ILE A 240 -14.00 -6.54 6.32
N ASN A 241 -13.41 -5.47 6.85
CA ASN A 241 -12.85 -5.45 8.19
C ASN A 241 -12.89 -4.02 8.75
N GLU A 242 -13.76 -3.75 9.70
CA GLU A 242 -13.97 -2.44 10.32
C GLU A 242 -12.86 -1.99 11.29
N ASN A 243 -11.85 -2.82 11.54
CA ASN A 243 -10.77 -2.46 12.45
C ASN A 243 -9.92 -1.30 11.91
N PRO A 244 -9.72 -0.23 12.69
CA PRO A 244 -8.97 0.93 12.23
C PRO A 244 -7.49 0.61 11.95
N GLY A 245 -6.89 1.35 11.02
CA GLY A 245 -5.45 1.31 10.74
C GLY A 245 -5.01 0.42 9.58
N ASN A 246 -5.94 -0.33 8.94
CA ASN A 246 -5.61 -1.37 7.96
C ASN A 246 -6.13 -1.08 6.55
N HIS A 247 -6.53 0.16 6.26
CA HIS A 247 -7.23 0.50 5.02
C HIS A 247 -6.41 1.32 4.04
N GLY A 248 -5.20 1.75 4.42
CA GLY A 248 -4.31 2.47 3.52
C GLY A 248 -3.79 1.59 2.37
N LEU A 249 -3.61 2.19 1.19
CA LEU A 249 -3.22 1.49 -0.04
C LEU A 249 -1.98 0.62 0.14
N LYS A 250 -0.92 1.15 0.75
CA LYS A 250 0.30 0.41 1.06
C LYS A 250 0.04 -0.89 1.81
N THR A 251 -0.71 -0.81 2.92
CA THR A 251 -1.04 -1.99 3.74
C THR A 251 -1.82 -3.02 2.93
N LEU A 252 -2.77 -2.55 2.12
CA LEU A 252 -3.58 -3.42 1.28
C LEU A 252 -2.76 -4.01 0.12
N ALA A 253 -1.86 -3.23 -0.48
CA ALA A 253 -0.98 -3.70 -1.55
C ALA A 253 -0.06 -4.82 -1.07
N ILE A 254 0.62 -4.65 0.06
CA ILE A 254 1.45 -5.70 0.67
C ILE A 254 0.63 -6.97 0.95
N LYS A 255 -0.63 -6.81 1.38
CA LYS A 255 -1.49 -7.94 1.75
C LYS A 255 -2.12 -8.66 0.56
N TYR A 256 -2.47 -7.93 -0.49
CA TYR A 256 -3.34 -8.42 -1.54
C TYR A 256 -2.73 -8.42 -2.94
N THR A 257 -1.51 -7.88 -3.12
CA THR A 257 -0.81 -7.88 -4.40
C THR A 257 0.57 -8.56 -4.28
N PRO A 258 1.21 -8.92 -5.38
CA PRO A 258 2.55 -9.50 -5.35
C PRO A 258 3.68 -8.45 -5.24
N TYR A 259 3.36 -7.15 -5.24
CA TYR A 259 4.36 -6.10 -5.43
C TYR A 259 5.02 -5.58 -4.14
N GLY A 260 4.54 -6.01 -2.98
CA GLY A 260 5.17 -5.69 -1.69
C GLY A 260 5.22 -4.20 -1.36
N ASP A 261 6.40 -3.74 -0.95
CA ASP A 261 6.66 -2.35 -0.55
C ASP A 261 7.28 -1.54 -1.71
N TYR A 262 6.47 -1.30 -2.73
CA TYR A 262 6.89 -0.55 -3.93
C TYR A 262 7.16 0.94 -3.67
N GLU A 263 6.70 1.48 -2.56
CA GLU A 263 6.91 2.89 -2.19
C GLU A 263 8.32 3.19 -1.70
N LYS A 264 9.03 2.16 -1.19
CA LYS A 264 10.31 2.33 -0.51
C LYS A 264 11.35 3.12 -1.33
N PRO A 265 11.58 2.85 -2.63
CA PRO A 265 12.59 3.59 -3.39
C PRO A 265 12.33 5.10 -3.45
N MET A 266 11.06 5.51 -3.56
CA MET A 266 10.68 6.93 -3.56
C MET A 266 10.93 7.57 -2.19
N TYR A 267 10.48 6.93 -1.10
CA TYR A 267 10.69 7.46 0.25
C TYR A 267 12.17 7.51 0.65
N ASP A 268 12.97 6.53 0.23
CA ASP A 268 14.43 6.55 0.44
C ASP A 268 15.07 7.73 -0.30
N TRP A 269 14.64 8.00 -1.54
CA TRP A 269 15.06 9.17 -2.29
C TRP A 269 14.67 10.47 -1.57
N MET A 270 13.42 10.60 -1.11
CA MET A 270 12.94 11.78 -0.38
C MET A 270 13.74 12.02 0.91
N ASP A 271 13.99 10.96 1.69
CA ASP A 271 14.74 11.07 2.94
C ASP A 271 16.20 11.50 2.69
N ASN A 272 16.83 11.00 1.62
CA ASN A 272 18.19 11.39 1.24
C ASN A 272 18.22 12.85 0.73
N TYR A 273 17.32 13.20 -0.19
CA TYR A 273 17.21 14.57 -0.70
C TYR A 273 17.00 15.61 0.41
N ARG A 274 16.12 15.31 1.37
CA ARG A 274 15.88 16.18 2.52
C ARG A 274 17.11 16.34 3.40
N LYS A 275 17.84 15.26 3.68
CA LYS A 275 19.09 15.29 4.49
C LYS A 275 20.16 16.12 3.80
N GLU A 276 20.37 15.92 2.50
CA GLU A 276 21.38 16.64 1.70
C GLU A 276 21.10 18.14 1.60
N ASN A 277 19.82 18.53 1.54
CA ASN A 277 19.41 19.93 1.39
C ASN A 277 18.98 20.59 2.71
N GLY A 278 19.08 19.91 3.85
CA GLY A 278 18.70 20.46 5.15
C GLY A 278 17.19 20.76 5.31
N ILE A 279 16.32 20.06 4.57
CA ILE A 279 14.87 20.31 4.54
C ILE A 279 14.19 19.53 5.66
N LEU A 280 13.39 20.20 6.50
CA LEU A 280 12.57 19.54 7.50
C LEU A 280 11.43 18.77 6.86
N LYS A 281 10.94 17.72 7.55
CA LYS A 281 9.86 16.86 7.00
C LYS A 281 8.59 17.63 6.63
N GLY A 282 8.24 18.66 7.41
CA GLY A 282 7.05 19.49 7.17
C GLY A 282 7.20 20.51 6.03
N ASP A 283 8.43 20.79 5.62
CA ASP A 283 8.73 21.80 4.59
C ASP A 283 9.02 21.16 3.22
N PHE A 284 8.96 19.83 3.13
CA PHE A 284 9.19 19.12 1.89
C PHE A 284 8.04 19.33 0.91
N GLN A 285 8.38 19.70 -0.31
CA GLN A 285 7.40 19.92 -1.39
C GLN A 285 7.40 18.73 -2.35
N TRP A 286 6.24 18.13 -2.56
CA TRP A 286 6.07 16.98 -3.45
C TRP A 286 6.46 17.29 -4.90
N GLY A 287 6.24 18.51 -5.37
CA GLY A 287 6.71 18.95 -6.68
C GLY A 287 8.23 18.97 -6.87
N SER A 288 9.02 18.73 -5.81
CA SER A 288 10.47 18.55 -5.91
C SER A 288 10.90 17.13 -6.31
N ILE A 289 9.98 16.19 -6.34
CA ILE A 289 10.29 14.81 -6.72
C ILE A 289 10.45 14.73 -8.23
N PRO A 290 11.61 14.25 -8.75
CA PRO A 290 11.78 14.12 -10.19
C PRO A 290 10.80 13.11 -10.77
N PHE A 291 10.39 13.33 -12.02
CA PHE A 291 9.48 12.43 -12.72
C PHE A 291 9.92 10.96 -12.69
N ASP A 292 11.21 10.69 -12.95
CA ASP A 292 11.76 9.33 -12.95
C ASP A 292 11.67 8.61 -11.59
N VAL A 293 11.61 9.37 -10.49
CA VAL A 293 11.40 8.82 -9.15
C VAL A 293 9.91 8.62 -8.87
N MET A 294 9.08 9.58 -9.29
CA MET A 294 7.63 9.57 -9.10
C MET A 294 6.94 8.50 -9.94
N LYS A 295 7.34 8.33 -11.22
CA LYS A 295 6.61 7.52 -12.20
C LYS A 295 6.31 6.08 -11.73
N THR A 296 7.30 5.42 -11.14
CA THR A 296 7.12 4.02 -10.69
C THR A 296 6.19 3.95 -9.48
N TYR A 297 6.39 4.83 -8.50
CA TYR A 297 5.55 4.91 -7.31
C TYR A 297 4.09 5.15 -7.69
N ALA A 298 3.83 6.23 -8.43
CA ALA A 298 2.49 6.65 -8.80
C ALA A 298 1.79 5.63 -9.73
N ALA A 299 2.49 5.09 -10.74
CA ALA A 299 1.96 4.05 -11.61
C ALA A 299 1.53 2.80 -10.82
N MET A 300 2.31 2.43 -9.79
CA MET A 300 1.99 1.29 -8.94
C MET A 300 0.78 1.55 -8.03
N ASP A 301 0.51 2.80 -7.62
CA ASP A 301 -0.67 3.14 -6.84
C ASP A 301 -1.95 2.82 -7.62
N ALA A 302 -2.04 3.21 -8.90
CA ALA A 302 -3.16 2.86 -9.75
C ALA A 302 -3.25 1.35 -10.01
N LEU A 303 -2.13 0.67 -10.32
CA LEU A 303 -2.13 -0.78 -10.56
C LEU A 303 -2.57 -1.56 -9.31
N CYS A 304 -2.01 -1.23 -8.15
CA CYS A 304 -2.40 -1.87 -6.89
C CYS A 304 -3.86 -1.60 -6.53
N THR A 305 -4.37 -0.39 -6.77
CA THR A 305 -5.78 -0.03 -6.59
C THR A 305 -6.68 -0.91 -7.45
N TYR A 306 -6.33 -1.13 -8.73
CA TYR A 306 -7.08 -2.03 -9.63
C TYR A 306 -7.09 -3.48 -9.09
N LEU A 307 -5.93 -4.01 -8.74
CA LEU A 307 -5.79 -5.39 -8.26
C LEU A 307 -6.51 -5.64 -6.92
N ILE A 308 -6.48 -4.66 -6.02
CA ILE A 308 -7.21 -4.71 -4.76
C ILE A 308 -8.71 -4.70 -5.02
N PHE A 309 -9.19 -3.84 -5.92
CA PHE A 309 -10.60 -3.81 -6.31
C PHE A 309 -11.05 -5.15 -6.89
N ASP A 310 -10.28 -5.75 -7.79
CA ASP A 310 -10.61 -7.05 -8.38
C ASP A 310 -10.84 -8.15 -7.33
N LYS A 311 -10.07 -8.12 -6.24
CA LYS A 311 -10.27 -9.02 -5.11
C LYS A 311 -11.47 -8.63 -4.25
N PHE A 312 -11.70 -7.32 -4.03
CA PHE A 312 -12.72 -6.83 -3.09
C PHE A 312 -14.11 -6.74 -3.69
N LYS A 313 -14.24 -6.55 -5.01
CA LYS A 313 -15.57 -6.48 -5.67
C LYS A 313 -16.48 -7.67 -5.38
N LYS A 314 -15.92 -8.83 -5.00
CA LYS A 314 -16.68 -10.01 -4.61
C LYS A 314 -17.55 -9.81 -3.36
N ILE A 315 -17.20 -8.84 -2.48
CA ILE A 315 -18.00 -8.54 -1.29
C ILE A 315 -19.41 -8.04 -1.66
N LYS A 316 -19.54 -7.45 -2.86
CA LYS A 316 -20.83 -6.98 -3.39
C LYS A 316 -21.81 -8.12 -3.73
N GLN A 317 -21.38 -9.39 -3.66
CA GLN A 317 -22.26 -10.55 -3.70
C GLN A 317 -23.07 -10.70 -2.41
N ASN A 318 -22.61 -10.13 -1.28
CA ASN A 318 -23.40 -10.01 -0.07
C ASN A 318 -24.38 -8.83 -0.21
N HIS A 319 -25.65 -9.13 -0.39
CA HIS A 319 -26.69 -8.12 -0.64
C HIS A 319 -26.79 -7.02 0.43
N LYS A 320 -26.51 -7.33 1.70
CA LYS A 320 -26.55 -6.34 2.79
C LYS A 320 -25.38 -5.37 2.69
N LEU A 321 -24.16 -5.90 2.49
CA LEU A 321 -22.95 -5.10 2.36
C LEU A 321 -22.99 -4.26 1.07
N LYS A 322 -23.44 -4.86 -0.03
CA LYS A 322 -23.68 -4.13 -1.28
C LYS A 322 -24.64 -2.97 -1.09
N TRP A 323 -25.75 -3.20 -0.37
CA TRP A 323 -26.73 -2.15 -0.11
C TRP A 323 -26.12 -0.99 0.68
N VAL A 324 -25.36 -1.27 1.75
CA VAL A 324 -24.65 -0.24 2.53
C VAL A 324 -23.66 0.53 1.66
N TYR A 325 -22.89 -0.19 0.86
CA TYR A 325 -21.92 0.41 -0.05
C TYR A 325 -22.58 1.36 -1.06
N ASP A 326 -23.54 0.84 -1.83
CA ASP A 326 -24.15 1.59 -2.94
C ASP A 326 -25.10 2.70 -2.47
N ASN A 327 -25.73 2.58 -1.28
CA ASN A 327 -26.77 3.52 -0.83
C ASN A 327 -26.33 4.44 0.31
N ILE A 328 -25.20 4.14 0.98
CA ILE A 328 -24.71 4.97 2.08
C ILE A 328 -23.29 5.47 1.79
N LEU A 329 -22.34 4.56 1.50
CA LEU A 329 -20.93 4.95 1.44
C LEU A 329 -20.60 5.74 0.17
N ILE A 330 -20.99 5.25 -1.00
CA ILE A 330 -20.76 5.95 -2.27
C ILE A 330 -21.48 7.29 -2.37
N PRO A 331 -22.81 7.40 -2.08
CA PRO A 331 -23.48 8.71 -2.01
C PRO A 331 -22.90 9.60 -0.92
N GLY A 332 -22.49 9.03 0.23
CA GLY A 332 -21.85 9.75 1.32
C GLY A 332 -20.53 10.40 0.90
N THR A 333 -19.72 9.72 0.09
CA THR A 333 -18.49 10.28 -0.49
C THR A 333 -18.82 11.52 -1.33
N ARG A 334 -19.81 11.45 -2.21
CA ARG A 334 -20.26 12.59 -3.03
C ARG A 334 -20.73 13.76 -2.17
N PHE A 335 -21.57 13.47 -1.18
CA PHE A 335 -22.06 14.48 -0.23
C PHE A 335 -20.90 15.18 0.50
N LEU A 336 -19.87 14.43 0.93
CA LEU A 336 -18.73 15.00 1.65
C LEU A 336 -17.85 15.87 0.75
N ILE A 337 -17.71 15.55 -0.54
CA ILE A 337 -17.01 16.40 -1.51
C ILE A 337 -17.76 17.73 -1.66
N ASP A 338 -19.08 17.67 -1.91
CA ASP A 338 -19.91 18.86 -2.09
C ASP A 338 -19.93 19.74 -0.82
N ALA A 339 -20.04 19.12 0.37
CA ALA A 339 -20.00 19.83 1.64
C ALA A 339 -18.65 20.52 1.90
N GLN A 340 -17.56 19.86 1.53
CA GLN A 340 -16.20 20.40 1.70
C GLN A 340 -15.94 21.56 0.72
N ASP A 341 -16.41 21.46 -0.51
CA ASP A 341 -16.25 22.51 -1.53
C ASP A 341 -17.09 23.75 -1.19
N ASN A 342 -18.33 23.57 -0.73
CA ASN A 342 -19.19 24.67 -0.28
C ASN A 342 -18.67 25.37 0.98
N GLY A 343 -17.95 24.65 1.84
CA GLY A 343 -17.45 25.16 3.11
C GLY A 343 -18.58 25.48 4.12
N VAL A 344 -18.17 26.03 5.25
CA VAL A 344 -19.11 26.52 6.30
C VAL A 344 -18.84 28.01 6.51
N PRO A 345 -19.83 28.89 6.36
CA PRO A 345 -19.65 30.28 6.70
C PRO A 345 -19.33 30.41 8.20
N PHE A 346 -18.30 31.18 8.50
CA PHE A 346 -17.87 31.45 9.87
C PHE A 346 -17.86 32.96 10.10
N ASP A 347 -18.66 33.43 11.07
CA ASP A 347 -18.74 34.83 11.50
C ASP A 347 -17.69 35.15 12.56
#